data_3b1a8cc9bc882b2bb1d418227db305d8
#
_entry.id   3b1a8cc9bc882b2bb1d418227db305d8
#
_cell.length_a   1.000
_cell.length_b   1.000
_cell.length_c   1.000
_cell.angle_alpha   90.00
_cell.angle_beta   90.00
_cell.angle_gamma   90.00
#
_symmetry.space_group_name_H-M   'P 1'
#
loop_
_entity.id
_entity.type
_entity.pdbx_description
1 polymer ?
#
loop_
_entity_poly.entity_id
_entity_poly.type
_entity_poly.pdbx_seq_one_letter_code
_entity_poly.pdbx_strand_id
1 'polypeptide(L)'
;FLDTAQLRQSVLSHAKAINYVPASAQGALARVNIKITPEGTEPIASSVTIDKYTRLYGRDKDGTNYPFVTINANTSTKTANTYSFANVFIKQGEVITNQFSMTSNNVSRRFDIPSSNVDMTTLVVTVQESVSNTYTREFKNAENLVDLNGNSLVYFVEENDKLGYTVYFGDGILGAAPKIGNIINVTHIDTVGSTSNSINEFVFTQKIAGTYSNNVKVTTVDSSYGGVDKETIDQIRFRAPQYYTAQNRAVTVQDYESIITKGYNNIDAVSIWGGEDNDPPVYGKVYISLKTKGYYSLSNLEKDNIKNSLISNHNVITVTPEIVDPDYVFIQIRGKISYNPALTSKDYNELLTTVKNSIINYSQTELNTFKSTFRKSKLSYYIENSEPSITGSDIYVYLQSRQLITTGLSKSYVISFNTPLSKGSFFQKFFSYPQLTVLD
;
A
#
# COMPACT_ATOMS: atom_id res chain seq x y z
N PHE A 1 11.97 10.10 27.66
CA PHE A 1 10.61 10.31 27.17
C PHE A 1 10.55 10.02 25.67
N LEU A 2 9.39 9.65 25.13
CA LEU A 2 9.21 9.33 23.71
C LEU A 2 9.68 10.48 22.79
N ASP A 3 9.36 11.73 23.16
CA ASP A 3 9.68 12.92 22.36
C ASP A 3 11.19 13.24 22.30
N THR A 4 11.96 12.83 23.31
CA THR A 4 13.38 13.20 23.44
C THR A 4 14.33 12.04 23.14
N ALA A 5 13.82 10.82 23.03
CA ALA A 5 14.63 9.63 22.74
C ALA A 5 15.19 9.70 21.32
N GLN A 6 16.50 9.65 21.15
CA GLN A 6 17.16 9.73 19.84
C GLN A 6 17.45 8.36 19.22
N LEU A 7 17.69 7.35 20.05
CA LEU A 7 17.94 6.00 19.58
C LEU A 7 16.62 5.28 19.31
N ARG A 8 16.52 4.59 18.16
CA ARG A 8 15.34 3.81 17.79
C ARG A 8 14.90 2.85 18.88
N GLN A 9 15.82 2.14 19.51
CA GLN A 9 15.57 1.21 20.60
C GLN A 9 14.88 1.87 21.80
N SER A 10 15.31 3.08 22.17
CA SER A 10 14.68 3.83 23.25
C SER A 10 13.27 4.27 22.88
N VAL A 11 13.06 4.71 21.62
CA VAL A 11 11.74 5.06 21.11
C VAL A 11 10.81 3.85 21.09
N LEU A 12 11.30 2.68 20.64
CA LEU A 12 10.55 1.43 20.64
C LEU A 12 10.16 0.98 22.06
N SER A 13 11.08 1.10 23.02
CA SER A 13 10.79 0.77 24.42
C SER A 13 9.69 1.64 25.00
N HIS A 14 9.70 2.94 24.72
CA HIS A 14 8.63 3.87 25.13
C HIS A 14 7.32 3.61 24.39
N ALA A 15 7.36 3.35 23.07
CA ALA A 15 6.18 3.01 22.28
C ALA A 15 5.53 1.71 22.78
N LYS A 16 6.32 0.69 23.12
CA LYS A 16 5.86 -0.56 23.72
C LYS A 16 5.14 -0.34 25.06
N ALA A 17 5.62 0.59 25.88
CA ALA A 17 4.99 0.91 27.18
C ALA A 17 3.55 1.47 27.01
N ILE A 18 3.24 2.07 25.87
CA ILE A 18 1.90 2.54 25.51
C ILE A 18 1.19 1.60 24.52
N ASN A 19 1.67 0.36 24.41
CA ASN A 19 1.11 -0.70 23.54
C ASN A 19 1.10 -0.35 22.04
N TYR A 20 2.06 0.46 21.58
CA TYR A 20 2.23 0.79 20.18
C TYR A 20 3.30 -0.10 19.54
N VAL A 21 2.92 -0.84 18.50
CA VAL A 21 3.83 -1.63 17.66
C VAL A 21 4.04 -0.88 16.35
N PRO A 22 5.26 -0.41 16.05
CA PRO A 22 5.53 0.29 14.80
C PRO A 22 5.29 -0.57 13.57
N ALA A 23 4.87 0.07 12.49
CA ALA A 23 4.63 -0.60 11.22
C ALA A 23 5.95 -1.06 10.59
N SER A 24 5.94 -2.30 10.06
CA SER A 24 7.03 -2.85 9.27
C SER A 24 7.04 -2.30 7.84
N ALA A 25 8.11 -2.56 7.10
CA ALA A 25 8.07 -2.43 5.66
C ALA A 25 6.98 -3.32 5.07
N GLN A 26 6.37 -2.89 3.95
CA GLN A 26 5.37 -3.68 3.22
C GLN A 26 5.75 -3.74 1.74
N GLY A 27 5.61 -4.92 1.15
CA GLY A 27 5.85 -5.14 -0.27
C GLY A 27 4.73 -4.58 -1.14
N ALA A 28 5.10 -4.01 -2.28
CA ALA A 28 4.13 -3.53 -3.25
C ALA A 28 3.26 -4.67 -3.78
N LEU A 29 1.97 -4.40 -3.94
CA LEU A 29 0.97 -5.32 -4.49
C LEU A 29 0.70 -4.95 -5.94
N ALA A 30 0.59 -5.93 -6.83
CA ALA A 30 0.15 -5.74 -8.20
C ALA A 30 -0.89 -6.78 -8.59
N ARG A 31 -1.62 -6.51 -9.67
CA ARG A 31 -2.62 -7.41 -10.21
C ARG A 31 -2.35 -7.68 -11.68
N VAL A 32 -2.30 -8.96 -12.03
CA VAL A 32 -1.96 -9.40 -13.37
C VAL A 32 -2.94 -10.45 -13.91
N ASN A 33 -3.11 -10.48 -15.21
CA ASN A 33 -3.73 -11.59 -15.92
C ASN A 33 -2.63 -12.48 -16.51
N ILE A 34 -2.74 -13.80 -16.34
CA ILE A 34 -1.77 -14.76 -16.82
C ILE A 34 -2.47 -15.67 -17.82
N LYS A 35 -1.88 -15.84 -18.99
CA LYS A 35 -2.34 -16.79 -20.01
C LYS A 35 -1.22 -17.75 -20.34
N ILE A 36 -1.49 -19.05 -20.22
CA ILE A 36 -0.58 -20.13 -20.57
C ILE A 36 -1.13 -20.81 -21.84
N THR A 37 -0.33 -20.89 -22.87
CA THR A 37 -0.64 -21.66 -24.07
C THR A 37 0.43 -22.76 -24.21
N PRO A 38 0.14 -24.00 -23.80
CA PRO A 38 1.12 -25.10 -23.87
C PRO A 38 1.64 -25.31 -25.28
N GLU A 39 2.95 -25.50 -25.43
CA GLU A 39 3.63 -25.70 -26.69
C GLU A 39 4.59 -26.89 -26.63
N GLY A 40 4.82 -27.52 -27.79
CA GLY A 40 5.76 -28.63 -27.91
C GLY A 40 5.34 -29.85 -27.10
N THR A 41 6.17 -30.28 -26.16
CA THR A 41 5.95 -31.46 -25.30
C THR A 41 5.23 -31.14 -23.98
N GLU A 42 4.81 -29.89 -23.76
CA GLU A 42 4.09 -29.50 -22.56
C GLU A 42 2.71 -30.20 -22.51
N PRO A 43 2.35 -30.84 -21.39
CA PRO A 43 1.11 -31.60 -21.29
C PRO A 43 -0.11 -30.65 -21.27
N ILE A 44 -1.21 -31.14 -21.88
CA ILE A 44 -2.49 -30.44 -21.84
C ILE A 44 -3.37 -31.09 -20.78
N ALA A 45 -3.21 -30.65 -19.51
CA ALA A 45 -4.01 -31.13 -18.41
C ALA A 45 -5.44 -30.56 -18.43
N SER A 46 -6.38 -31.15 -17.68
CA SER A 46 -7.73 -30.63 -17.53
C SER A 46 -7.76 -29.29 -16.76
N SER A 47 -6.83 -29.09 -15.83
CA SER A 47 -6.64 -27.87 -15.07
C SER A 47 -5.15 -27.65 -14.73
N VAL A 48 -4.77 -26.40 -14.52
CA VAL A 48 -3.44 -26.00 -14.06
C VAL A 48 -3.61 -25.10 -12.85
N THR A 49 -2.79 -25.30 -11.83
CA THR A 49 -2.76 -24.46 -10.63
C THR A 49 -1.43 -23.72 -10.58
N ILE A 50 -1.49 -22.41 -10.40
CA ILE A 50 -0.36 -21.58 -10.00
C ILE A 50 -0.36 -21.56 -8.48
N ASP A 51 0.64 -22.15 -7.86
CA ASP A 51 0.71 -22.26 -6.41
C ASP A 51 0.95 -20.90 -5.75
N LYS A 52 0.54 -20.78 -4.49
CA LYS A 52 0.94 -19.68 -3.63
C LYS A 52 2.47 -19.61 -3.58
N TYR A 53 3.02 -18.39 -3.61
CA TYR A 53 4.45 -18.12 -3.61
C TYR A 53 5.19 -18.52 -4.89
N THR A 54 4.49 -18.73 -6.01
CA THR A 54 5.14 -18.86 -7.32
C THR A 54 5.83 -17.55 -7.67
N ARG A 55 7.15 -17.63 -7.96
CA ARG A 55 8.02 -16.47 -8.21
C ARG A 55 7.87 -15.96 -9.63
N LEU A 56 7.83 -14.65 -9.78
CA LEU A 56 7.97 -13.90 -11.01
C LEU A 56 8.81 -12.64 -10.76
N TYR A 57 9.23 -11.95 -11.80
CA TYR A 57 9.99 -10.71 -11.69
C TYR A 57 9.22 -9.56 -12.30
N GLY A 58 9.18 -8.45 -11.57
CA GLY A 58 8.76 -7.15 -12.07
C GLY A 58 9.96 -6.34 -12.51
N ARG A 59 9.87 -5.63 -13.63
CA ARG A 59 10.92 -4.78 -14.17
C ARG A 59 10.50 -3.33 -14.11
N ASP A 60 11.35 -2.49 -13.53
CA ASP A 60 11.13 -1.05 -13.53
C ASP A 60 11.61 -0.39 -14.83
N LYS A 61 11.40 0.93 -14.91
CA LYS A 61 11.78 1.73 -16.09
C LYS A 61 13.29 1.79 -16.32
N ASP A 62 14.08 1.61 -15.27
CA ASP A 62 15.53 1.65 -15.28
C ASP A 62 16.14 0.26 -15.59
N GLY A 63 15.28 -0.74 -15.74
CA GLY A 63 15.64 -2.11 -16.05
C GLY A 63 16.02 -2.96 -14.84
N THR A 64 15.79 -2.47 -13.62
CA THR A 64 16.03 -3.23 -12.39
C THR A 64 14.92 -4.27 -12.19
N ASN A 65 15.31 -5.49 -11.85
CA ASN A 65 14.38 -6.57 -11.61
C ASN A 65 14.11 -6.73 -10.12
N TYR A 66 12.83 -6.77 -9.77
CA TYR A 66 12.33 -6.99 -8.41
C TYR A 66 11.61 -8.33 -8.33
N PRO A 67 11.90 -9.18 -7.33
CA PRO A 67 11.15 -10.41 -7.11
C PRO A 67 9.72 -10.10 -6.67
N PHE A 68 8.76 -10.82 -7.25
CA PHE A 68 7.36 -10.84 -6.84
C PHE A 68 6.92 -12.28 -6.66
N VAL A 69 5.93 -12.50 -5.83
CA VAL A 69 5.34 -13.83 -5.59
C VAL A 69 3.82 -13.76 -5.61
N THR A 70 3.18 -14.84 -6.06
CA THR A 70 1.73 -14.99 -5.95
C THR A 70 1.33 -15.13 -4.49
N ILE A 71 0.29 -14.41 -4.05
CA ILE A 71 -0.16 -14.45 -2.64
C ILE A 71 -1.22 -15.53 -2.37
N ASN A 72 -1.86 -16.03 -3.42
CA ASN A 72 -2.85 -17.10 -3.36
C ASN A 72 -2.54 -18.16 -4.41
N ALA A 73 -3.02 -19.38 -4.18
CA ALA A 73 -3.09 -20.40 -5.22
C ALA A 73 -4.26 -20.04 -6.18
N ASN A 74 -4.00 -20.18 -7.49
CA ASN A 74 -4.97 -19.86 -8.53
C ASN A 74 -5.08 -21.04 -9.48
N THR A 75 -6.29 -21.56 -9.69
CA THR A 75 -6.55 -22.71 -10.58
C THR A 75 -7.35 -22.26 -11.79
N SER A 76 -6.94 -22.69 -12.97
CA SER A 76 -7.66 -22.48 -14.22
C SER A 76 -7.92 -23.80 -14.92
N THR A 77 -9.13 -23.94 -15.44
CA THR A 77 -9.51 -25.07 -16.30
C THR A 77 -9.14 -24.78 -17.75
N LYS A 78 -8.92 -25.84 -18.50
CA LYS A 78 -8.57 -25.76 -19.93
C LYS A 78 -9.73 -25.16 -20.74
N THR A 79 -9.43 -24.17 -21.55
CA THR A 79 -10.35 -23.59 -22.52
C THR A 79 -9.61 -23.41 -23.86
N ALA A 80 -10.04 -24.13 -24.92
CA ALA A 80 -9.40 -24.09 -26.24
C ALA A 80 -7.86 -24.26 -26.19
N ASN A 81 -7.40 -25.25 -25.42
CA ASN A 81 -5.97 -25.56 -25.17
C ASN A 81 -5.18 -24.43 -24.53
N THR A 82 -5.83 -23.55 -23.81
CA THR A 82 -5.19 -22.46 -23.03
C THR A 82 -5.71 -22.46 -21.60
N TYR A 83 -4.92 -21.90 -20.69
CA TYR A 83 -5.31 -21.62 -19.30
C TYR A 83 -5.24 -20.13 -19.07
N SER A 84 -6.31 -19.57 -18.54
CA SER A 84 -6.42 -18.13 -18.28
C SER A 84 -6.70 -17.89 -16.81
N PHE A 85 -5.83 -17.11 -16.18
CA PHE A 85 -5.94 -16.70 -14.79
C PHE A 85 -6.17 -15.20 -14.78
N ALA A 86 -7.34 -14.79 -14.33
CA ALA A 86 -7.71 -13.39 -14.26
C ALA A 86 -7.47 -12.82 -12.85
N ASN A 87 -7.01 -11.58 -12.76
CA ASN A 87 -6.85 -10.85 -11.52
C ASN A 87 -6.00 -11.56 -10.46
N VAL A 88 -4.90 -12.17 -10.88
CA VAL A 88 -3.94 -12.79 -9.96
C VAL A 88 -3.21 -11.71 -9.19
N PHE A 89 -3.30 -11.76 -7.86
CA PHE A 89 -2.57 -10.86 -6.99
C PHE A 89 -1.15 -11.36 -6.76
N ILE A 90 -0.20 -10.46 -6.93
CA ILE A 90 1.21 -10.68 -6.71
C ILE A 90 1.76 -9.62 -5.77
N LYS A 91 2.69 -10.01 -4.89
CA LYS A 91 3.30 -9.13 -3.90
C LYS A 91 4.81 -9.11 -4.07
N GLN A 92 5.39 -7.92 -3.97
CA GLN A 92 6.83 -7.77 -4.07
C GLN A 92 7.52 -8.33 -2.84
N GLY A 93 8.56 -9.08 -3.10
CA GLY A 93 9.48 -9.63 -2.10
C GLY A 93 9.85 -11.06 -2.37
N GLU A 94 10.69 -11.57 -1.51
CA GLU A 94 11.19 -12.94 -1.52
C GLU A 94 10.65 -13.70 -0.31
N VAL A 95 10.08 -14.87 -0.54
CA VAL A 95 9.56 -15.71 0.55
C VAL A 95 10.72 -16.39 1.25
N ILE A 96 10.81 -16.17 2.55
CA ILE A 96 11.82 -16.78 3.43
C ILE A 96 11.09 -17.57 4.52
N THR A 97 11.55 -18.80 4.75
CA THR A 97 11.10 -19.62 5.88
C THR A 97 12.27 -19.90 6.79
N ASN A 98 12.22 -19.35 8.00
CA ASN A 98 13.17 -19.65 9.05
C ASN A 98 12.63 -20.78 9.91
N GLN A 99 13.47 -21.81 10.15
CA GLN A 99 13.12 -22.95 10.95
C GLN A 99 13.91 -22.93 12.26
N PHE A 100 13.21 -23.07 13.37
CA PHE A 100 13.78 -23.12 14.71
C PHE A 100 13.33 -24.41 15.41
N SER A 101 14.24 -24.99 16.19
CA SER A 101 13.93 -26.16 17.03
C SER A 101 13.74 -25.73 18.47
N MET A 102 12.66 -26.17 19.11
CA MET A 102 12.44 -25.93 20.52
C MET A 102 13.31 -26.89 21.34
N THR A 103 14.31 -26.36 22.02
CA THR A 103 15.25 -27.10 22.85
C THR A 103 15.18 -26.67 24.32
N SER A 104 15.85 -27.39 25.21
CA SER A 104 15.97 -26.99 26.61
C SER A 104 16.67 -25.64 26.83
N ASN A 105 17.44 -25.17 25.84
CA ASN A 105 18.12 -23.87 25.89
C ASN A 105 17.20 -22.69 25.49
N ASN A 106 16.06 -22.95 24.83
CA ASN A 106 15.12 -21.91 24.35
C ASN A 106 13.91 -21.76 25.29
N VAL A 107 14.16 -21.79 26.61
CA VAL A 107 13.11 -21.69 27.64
C VAL A 107 12.31 -20.40 27.51
N SER A 108 12.92 -19.32 27.03
CA SER A 108 12.25 -18.04 26.77
C SER A 108 11.24 -18.08 25.60
N ARG A 109 11.25 -19.15 24.78
CA ARG A 109 10.40 -19.31 23.60
C ARG A 109 10.42 -18.10 22.65
N ARG A 110 11.60 -17.49 22.51
CA ARG A 110 11.87 -16.30 21.69
C ARG A 110 12.77 -16.67 20.52
N PHE A 111 12.39 -16.27 19.32
CA PHE A 111 13.06 -16.63 18.07
C PHE A 111 13.23 -15.37 17.22
N ASP A 112 14.48 -14.98 17.00
CA ASP A 112 14.82 -13.82 16.20
C ASP A 112 14.74 -14.15 14.71
N ILE A 113 13.97 -13.38 13.96
CA ILE A 113 13.96 -13.45 12.51
C ILE A 113 15.19 -12.70 12.00
N PRO A 114 16.09 -13.35 11.23
CA PRO A 114 17.37 -12.76 10.81
C PRO A 114 17.21 -11.81 9.60
N SER A 115 16.14 -11.03 9.57
CA SER A 115 15.90 -10.00 8.56
C SER A 115 15.31 -8.73 9.17
N SER A 116 15.73 -7.57 8.66
CA SER A 116 15.17 -6.25 9.01
C SER A 116 14.05 -5.80 8.06
N ASN A 117 13.88 -6.49 6.94
CA ASN A 117 13.01 -6.09 5.83
C ASN A 117 11.72 -6.94 5.74
N VAL A 118 11.36 -7.55 6.86
CA VAL A 118 10.19 -8.41 6.99
C VAL A 118 8.91 -7.62 6.75
N ASP A 119 8.09 -8.07 5.83
CA ASP A 119 6.70 -7.63 5.72
C ASP A 119 5.84 -8.41 6.73
N MET A 120 5.59 -7.78 7.87
CA MET A 120 4.85 -8.39 8.98
C MET A 120 3.41 -8.76 8.62
N THR A 121 2.83 -8.16 7.58
CA THR A 121 1.48 -8.50 7.11
C THR A 121 1.42 -9.88 6.45
N THR A 122 2.57 -10.44 6.10
CA THR A 122 2.71 -11.75 5.44
C THR A 122 3.19 -12.85 6.37
N LEU A 123 3.43 -12.52 7.64
CA LEU A 123 4.01 -13.44 8.61
C LEU A 123 3.06 -14.61 8.90
N VAL A 124 3.55 -15.81 8.65
CA VAL A 124 2.88 -17.08 8.97
C VAL A 124 3.77 -17.88 9.90
N VAL A 125 3.25 -18.22 11.07
CA VAL A 125 3.95 -19.01 12.07
C VAL A 125 3.26 -20.35 12.24
N THR A 126 3.99 -21.42 11.99
CA THR A 126 3.49 -22.78 12.19
C THR A 126 4.40 -23.55 13.15
N VAL A 127 3.79 -24.36 13.98
CA VAL A 127 4.49 -25.25 14.91
C VAL A 127 4.21 -26.70 14.53
N GLN A 128 5.25 -27.41 14.13
CA GLN A 128 5.25 -28.82 13.81
C GLN A 128 5.57 -29.64 15.08
N GLU A 129 4.90 -30.76 15.28
CA GLU A 129 5.02 -31.54 16.53
C GLU A 129 6.43 -32.10 16.75
N SER A 130 7.08 -32.63 15.73
CA SER A 130 8.48 -33.11 15.82
C SER A 130 9.07 -33.36 14.43
N VAL A 131 10.33 -33.75 14.35
CA VAL A 131 10.98 -34.18 13.10
C VAL A 131 10.26 -35.39 12.48
N SER A 132 9.79 -36.33 13.30
CA SER A 132 9.13 -37.56 12.88
C SER A 132 7.62 -37.40 12.64
N ASN A 133 7.00 -36.40 13.30
CA ASN A 133 5.59 -36.09 13.11
C ASN A 133 5.44 -34.71 12.46
N THR A 134 5.05 -34.74 11.17
CA THR A 134 4.91 -33.53 10.35
C THR A 134 3.58 -32.79 10.53
N TYR A 135 2.76 -33.20 11.51
CA TYR A 135 1.54 -32.48 11.83
C TYR A 135 1.87 -31.05 12.30
N THR A 136 1.34 -30.07 11.63
CA THR A 136 1.58 -28.64 11.89
C THR A 136 0.32 -27.94 12.36
N ARG A 137 0.48 -27.01 13.31
CA ARG A 137 -0.57 -26.09 13.75
C ARG A 137 -0.16 -24.67 13.41
N GLU A 138 -1.06 -23.92 12.82
CA GLU A 138 -0.86 -22.50 12.57
C GLU A 138 -1.19 -21.70 13.82
N PHE A 139 -0.28 -20.81 14.17
CA PHE A 139 -0.43 -19.85 15.27
C PHE A 139 -0.77 -18.48 14.66
N LYS A 140 -1.63 -17.72 15.33
CA LYS A 140 -2.05 -16.38 14.88
C LYS A 140 -1.37 -15.31 15.72
N ASN A 141 -1.18 -14.13 15.13
CA ASN A 141 -0.69 -13.00 15.93
C ASN A 141 -1.72 -12.62 16.99
N ALA A 142 -1.26 -12.43 18.25
CA ALA A 142 -2.13 -12.03 19.35
C ALA A 142 -2.44 -10.54 19.25
N GLU A 143 -3.66 -10.20 18.82
CA GLU A 143 -4.13 -8.82 18.74
C GLU A 143 -4.77 -8.35 20.05
N ASN A 144 -5.38 -9.26 20.81
CA ASN A 144 -6.06 -8.94 22.05
C ASN A 144 -5.70 -9.98 23.14
N LEU A 145 -5.30 -9.49 24.32
CA LEU A 145 -4.89 -10.33 25.44
C LEU A 145 -6.07 -10.83 26.29
N VAL A 146 -7.23 -10.19 26.19
CA VAL A 146 -8.36 -10.41 27.11
C VAL A 146 -8.98 -11.80 26.96
N ASP A 147 -9.02 -12.33 25.73
CA ASP A 147 -9.67 -13.59 25.40
C ASP A 147 -8.69 -14.78 25.31
N LEU A 148 -7.42 -14.58 25.67
CA LEU A 148 -6.41 -15.62 25.58
C LEU A 148 -6.45 -16.57 26.80
N ASN A 149 -6.26 -17.86 26.50
CA ASN A 149 -6.08 -18.92 27.49
C ASN A 149 -4.89 -19.80 27.12
N GLY A 150 -4.53 -20.73 27.99
CA GLY A 150 -3.36 -21.59 27.78
C GLY A 150 -3.39 -22.50 26.55
N ASN A 151 -4.56 -22.66 25.88
CA ASN A 151 -4.71 -23.45 24.67
C ASN A 151 -4.79 -22.58 23.39
N SER A 152 -4.83 -21.26 23.53
CA SER A 152 -4.91 -20.34 22.39
C SER A 152 -3.64 -20.42 21.54
N LEU A 153 -3.78 -20.79 20.26
CA LEU A 153 -2.66 -20.90 19.33
C LEU A 153 -2.27 -19.50 18.84
N VAL A 154 -1.50 -18.80 19.67
CA VAL A 154 -1.07 -17.42 19.38
C VAL A 154 0.42 -17.24 19.56
N TYR A 155 0.98 -16.32 18.77
CA TYR A 155 2.33 -15.81 18.95
C TYR A 155 2.29 -14.29 19.12
N PHE A 156 3.35 -13.76 19.66
CA PHE A 156 3.58 -12.32 19.82
C PHE A 156 4.78 -11.90 18.99
N VAL A 157 4.83 -10.65 18.59
CA VAL A 157 5.95 -10.09 17.82
C VAL A 157 6.40 -8.79 18.42
N GLU A 158 7.70 -8.59 18.45
CA GLU A 158 8.31 -7.30 18.78
C GLU A 158 9.50 -7.01 17.88
N GLU A 159 9.77 -5.73 17.65
CA GLU A 159 10.99 -5.29 16.98
C GLU A 159 12.17 -5.45 17.98
N ASN A 160 13.27 -6.06 17.52
CA ASN A 160 14.45 -6.29 18.33
C ASN A 160 15.54 -5.22 18.11
N ASP A 161 16.59 -5.27 18.90
CA ASP A 161 17.69 -4.31 18.90
C ASP A 161 18.51 -4.30 17.60
N LYS A 162 18.39 -5.35 16.79
CA LYS A 162 19.08 -5.50 15.49
C LYS A 162 18.26 -5.01 14.32
N LEU A 163 17.20 -4.23 14.56
CA LEU A 163 16.23 -3.74 13.58
C LEU A 163 15.40 -4.85 12.90
N GLY A 164 15.52 -6.10 13.36
CA GLY A 164 14.70 -7.24 12.95
C GLY A 164 13.50 -7.43 13.87
N TYR A 165 12.92 -8.61 13.82
CA TYR A 165 11.76 -8.96 14.63
C TYR A 165 12.00 -10.23 15.42
N THR A 166 11.44 -10.31 16.63
CA THR A 166 11.44 -11.49 17.46
C THR A 166 10.02 -12.02 17.59
N VAL A 167 9.80 -13.26 17.19
CA VAL A 167 8.57 -14.02 17.47
C VAL A 167 8.73 -14.73 18.79
N TYR A 168 7.73 -14.62 19.66
CA TYR A 168 7.71 -15.36 20.91
C TYR A 168 6.32 -15.92 21.23
N PHE A 169 6.31 -16.95 22.08
CA PHE A 169 5.08 -17.70 22.37
C PHE A 169 4.70 -17.55 23.84
N GLY A 170 3.45 -17.89 24.13
CA GLY A 170 2.94 -17.92 25.49
C GLY A 170 3.62 -18.98 26.39
N ASP A 171 3.30 -18.92 27.65
CA ASP A 171 3.84 -19.79 28.72
C ASP A 171 2.92 -20.96 29.06
N GLY A 172 1.75 -21.06 28.39
CA GLY A 172 0.69 -22.03 28.69
C GLY A 172 -0.39 -21.49 29.63
N ILE A 173 -0.28 -20.21 30.03
CA ILE A 173 -1.33 -19.44 30.72
C ILE A 173 -1.96 -18.45 29.74
N LEU A 174 -1.14 -17.61 29.14
CA LEU A 174 -1.51 -16.68 28.07
C LEU A 174 -0.92 -17.17 26.74
N GLY A 175 -1.69 -18.01 26.04
CA GLY A 175 -1.27 -18.65 24.80
C GLY A 175 -0.57 -19.99 25.00
N ALA A 176 -0.70 -20.86 24.02
CA ALA A 176 -0.11 -22.19 24.00
C ALA A 176 1.42 -22.13 24.00
N ALA A 177 2.04 -22.95 24.83
CA ALA A 177 3.49 -23.05 24.91
C ALA A 177 4.01 -24.19 24.02
N PRO A 178 4.86 -23.89 23.01
CA PRO A 178 5.57 -24.92 22.28
C PRO A 178 6.41 -25.80 23.24
N LYS A 179 6.41 -27.11 22.97
CA LYS A 179 7.10 -28.11 23.77
C LYS A 179 8.50 -28.41 23.21
N ILE A 180 9.41 -28.89 24.04
CA ILE A 180 10.72 -29.37 23.60
C ILE A 180 10.51 -30.45 22.51
N GLY A 181 11.24 -30.34 21.39
CA GLY A 181 11.13 -31.21 20.24
C GLY A 181 10.21 -30.64 19.13
N ASN A 182 9.39 -29.61 19.42
CA ASN A 182 8.64 -28.93 18.40
C ASN A 182 9.58 -28.18 17.42
N ILE A 183 9.14 -28.09 16.15
CA ILE A 183 9.81 -27.31 15.11
C ILE A 183 8.93 -26.12 14.79
N ILE A 184 9.49 -24.93 14.85
CA ILE A 184 8.80 -23.67 14.61
C ILE A 184 9.24 -23.16 13.23
N ASN A 185 8.30 -23.04 12.31
CA ASN A 185 8.54 -22.47 10.99
C ASN A 185 7.93 -21.06 10.94
N VAL A 186 8.75 -20.09 10.64
CA VAL A 186 8.38 -18.68 10.50
C VAL A 186 8.58 -18.30 9.05
N THR A 187 7.47 -18.19 8.31
CA THR A 187 7.46 -17.83 6.89
C THR A 187 7.02 -16.37 6.73
N HIS A 188 7.77 -15.61 5.97
CA HIS A 188 7.49 -14.20 5.70
C HIS A 188 7.98 -13.81 4.30
N ILE A 189 7.59 -12.64 3.85
CA ILE A 189 8.12 -12.01 2.65
C ILE A 189 9.10 -10.92 3.08
N ASP A 190 10.33 -10.99 2.58
CA ASP A 190 11.30 -9.89 2.66
C ASP A 190 11.08 -8.94 1.50
N THR A 191 10.92 -7.66 1.80
CA THR A 191 10.53 -6.63 0.84
C THR A 191 11.53 -5.50 0.74
N VAL A 192 11.56 -4.81 -0.40
CA VAL A 192 12.30 -3.56 -0.57
C VAL A 192 11.45 -2.30 -0.33
N GLY A 193 10.20 -2.49 0.12
CA GLY A 193 9.32 -1.39 0.48
C GLY A 193 8.88 -0.53 -0.71
N SER A 194 8.95 0.78 -0.53
CA SER A 194 8.42 1.77 -1.49
C SER A 194 9.11 1.79 -2.86
N THR A 195 10.35 1.32 -2.97
CA THR A 195 11.10 1.33 -4.23
C THR A 195 10.51 0.45 -5.32
N SER A 196 9.67 -0.52 -4.95
CA SER A 196 9.00 -1.43 -5.87
C SER A 196 7.64 -0.95 -6.36
N ASN A 197 7.26 0.28 -6.11
CA ASN A 197 6.01 0.87 -6.61
C ASN A 197 6.13 1.26 -8.09
N SER A 198 4.98 1.28 -8.79
CA SER A 198 4.84 1.71 -10.19
C SER A 198 5.47 0.76 -11.23
N ILE A 199 5.79 -0.47 -10.86
CA ILE A 199 6.22 -1.51 -11.80
C ILE A 199 5.01 -2.02 -12.57
N ASN A 200 5.13 -2.10 -13.89
CA ASN A 200 4.03 -2.49 -14.78
C ASN A 200 4.40 -3.61 -15.77
N GLU A 201 5.61 -4.12 -15.73
CA GLU A 201 6.06 -5.23 -16.56
C GLU A 201 6.44 -6.42 -15.68
N PHE A 202 5.82 -7.59 -15.92
CA PHE A 202 6.04 -8.78 -15.12
C PHE A 202 6.29 -9.99 -16.01
N VAL A 203 7.28 -10.81 -15.63
CA VAL A 203 7.64 -12.02 -16.37
C VAL A 203 7.90 -13.19 -15.42
N PHE A 204 7.54 -14.40 -15.84
CA PHE A 204 7.98 -15.62 -15.19
C PHE A 204 9.35 -16.04 -15.73
N THR A 205 10.26 -16.34 -14.83
CA THR A 205 11.59 -16.90 -15.18
C THR A 205 11.69 -18.38 -14.82
N GLN A 206 10.71 -18.91 -14.11
CA GLN A 206 10.61 -20.30 -13.71
C GLN A 206 9.40 -20.97 -14.37
N LYS A 207 9.45 -22.30 -14.46
CA LYS A 207 8.32 -23.08 -14.97
C LYS A 207 7.12 -22.98 -14.02
N ILE A 208 5.97 -22.63 -14.56
CA ILE A 208 4.72 -22.64 -13.81
C ILE A 208 4.26 -24.09 -13.64
N ALA A 209 3.81 -24.45 -12.44
CA ALA A 209 3.44 -25.82 -12.06
C ALA A 209 4.52 -26.88 -12.43
N GLY A 210 5.81 -26.49 -12.36
CA GLY A 210 6.94 -27.35 -12.70
C GLY A 210 7.07 -27.71 -14.19
N THR A 211 6.16 -27.26 -15.04
CA THR A 211 6.01 -27.77 -16.42
C THR A 211 5.97 -26.65 -17.46
N TYR A 212 5.13 -25.63 -17.27
CA TYR A 212 4.84 -24.65 -18.32
C TYR A 212 5.83 -23.47 -18.27
N SER A 213 6.57 -23.29 -19.36
CA SER A 213 7.51 -22.17 -19.52
C SER A 213 7.40 -21.49 -20.88
N ASN A 214 6.89 -22.23 -21.89
CA ASN A 214 6.72 -21.72 -23.23
C ASN A 214 5.42 -20.91 -23.30
N ASN A 215 5.44 -19.83 -24.06
CA ASN A 215 4.26 -18.99 -24.33
C ASN A 215 3.39 -18.66 -23.09
N VAL A 216 4.05 -18.24 -22.01
CA VAL A 216 3.40 -17.68 -20.81
C VAL A 216 3.34 -16.16 -20.97
N LYS A 217 2.14 -15.65 -21.18
CA LYS A 217 1.92 -14.21 -21.31
C LYS A 217 1.36 -13.62 -20.01
N VAL A 218 2.05 -12.66 -19.46
CA VAL A 218 1.57 -11.85 -18.32
C VAL A 218 1.11 -10.50 -18.85
N THR A 219 -0.07 -10.08 -18.43
CA THR A 219 -0.61 -8.76 -18.77
C THR A 219 -0.97 -8.04 -17.48
N THR A 220 -0.40 -6.89 -17.26
CA THR A 220 -0.65 -6.07 -16.07
C THR A 220 -2.05 -5.48 -16.11
N VAL A 221 -2.78 -5.67 -15.03
CA VAL A 221 -4.08 -5.04 -14.77
C VAL A 221 -3.86 -3.75 -13.98
N ASP A 222 -3.12 -3.86 -12.87
CA ASP A 222 -2.70 -2.72 -12.07
C ASP A 222 -1.18 -2.79 -11.86
N SER A 223 -0.51 -1.64 -12.05
CA SER A 223 0.91 -1.50 -11.71
C SER A 223 1.12 -1.72 -10.21
N SER A 224 2.32 -2.12 -9.81
CA SER A 224 2.61 -2.33 -8.40
C SER A 224 2.43 -1.06 -7.57
N TYR A 225 1.82 -1.20 -6.41
CA TYR A 225 1.48 -0.11 -5.49
C TYR A 225 1.49 -0.60 -4.04
N GLY A 226 1.47 0.33 -3.09
CA GLY A 226 1.32 0.02 -1.68
C GLY A 226 2.59 -0.49 -1.01
N GLY A 227 3.72 -0.47 -1.71
CA GLY A 227 5.02 -0.66 -1.08
C GLY A 227 5.34 0.52 -0.16
N VAL A 228 5.69 0.23 1.09
CA VAL A 228 5.98 1.23 2.14
C VAL A 228 7.22 0.82 2.91
N ASP A 229 8.04 1.81 3.26
CA ASP A 229 9.21 1.58 4.07
C ASP A 229 8.83 1.45 5.56
N LYS A 230 9.73 0.86 6.32
CA LYS A 230 9.60 0.74 7.77
C LYS A 230 9.41 2.11 8.42
N GLU A 231 8.53 2.18 9.41
CA GLU A 231 8.20 3.42 10.12
C GLU A 231 9.45 4.05 10.74
N THR A 232 9.64 5.34 10.48
CA THR A 232 10.77 6.12 10.99
C THR A 232 10.57 6.51 12.46
N ILE A 233 11.66 6.91 13.14
CA ILE A 233 11.61 7.37 14.54
C ILE A 233 10.61 8.54 14.70
N ASP A 234 10.63 9.49 13.78
CA ASP A 234 9.76 10.66 13.85
C ASP A 234 8.29 10.32 13.63
N GLN A 235 8.02 9.37 12.74
CA GLN A 235 6.67 8.84 12.54
C GLN A 235 6.16 8.12 13.79
N ILE A 236 7.01 7.31 14.45
CA ILE A 236 6.64 6.62 15.69
C ILE A 236 6.35 7.63 16.80
N ARG A 237 7.20 8.65 16.97
CA ARG A 237 6.98 9.72 17.96
C ARG A 237 5.64 10.43 17.75
N PHE A 238 5.27 10.69 16.49
CA PHE A 238 4.02 11.36 16.15
C PHE A 238 2.80 10.45 16.35
N ARG A 239 2.87 9.22 15.89
CA ARG A 239 1.71 8.30 15.84
C ARG A 239 1.42 7.58 17.15
N ALA A 240 2.45 7.21 17.92
CA ALA A 240 2.28 6.41 19.12
C ALA A 240 1.41 7.11 20.21
N PRO A 241 1.58 8.41 20.51
CA PRO A 241 0.69 9.11 21.45
C PRO A 241 -0.76 9.19 20.96
N GLN A 242 -0.98 9.45 19.67
CA GLN A 242 -2.32 9.52 19.08
C GLN A 242 -3.04 8.17 19.18
N TYR A 243 -2.35 7.08 18.86
CA TYR A 243 -2.89 5.74 19.00
C TYR A 243 -3.26 5.40 20.46
N TYR A 244 -2.42 5.81 21.42
CA TYR A 244 -2.71 5.63 22.83
C TYR A 244 -3.95 6.43 23.28
N THR A 245 -4.09 7.66 22.79
CA THR A 245 -5.23 8.52 23.10
C THR A 245 -6.55 7.94 22.55
N ALA A 246 -6.52 7.36 21.35
CA ALA A 246 -7.69 6.72 20.74
C ALA A 246 -8.20 5.48 21.51
N GLN A 247 -7.39 4.89 22.39
CA GLN A 247 -7.73 3.70 23.19
C GLN A 247 -8.40 2.57 22.39
N ASN A 248 -7.99 2.42 21.14
CA ASN A 248 -8.54 1.43 20.20
C ASN A 248 -10.05 1.61 19.92
N ARG A 249 -10.57 2.85 20.02
CA ARG A 249 -11.96 3.22 19.71
C ARG A 249 -12.01 4.33 18.68
N ALA A 250 -12.94 4.23 17.74
CA ALA A 250 -13.18 5.22 16.70
C ALA A 250 -14.43 6.03 17.07
N VAL A 251 -14.24 7.19 17.71
CA VAL A 251 -15.29 8.12 18.12
C VAL A 251 -15.12 9.47 17.46
N THR A 252 -13.91 10.01 17.47
CA THR A 252 -13.56 11.29 16.85
C THR A 252 -12.92 11.10 15.48
N VAL A 253 -12.87 12.16 14.67
CA VAL A 253 -12.16 12.16 13.38
C VAL A 253 -10.71 11.71 13.54
N GLN A 254 -10.02 12.17 14.57
CA GLN A 254 -8.64 11.81 14.87
C GLN A 254 -8.47 10.32 15.22
N ASP A 255 -9.45 9.72 15.92
CA ASP A 255 -9.41 8.29 16.24
C ASP A 255 -9.49 7.44 14.97
N TYR A 256 -10.44 7.75 14.07
CA TYR A 256 -10.55 7.08 12.76
C TYR A 256 -9.27 7.24 11.94
N GLU A 257 -8.74 8.47 11.86
CA GLU A 257 -7.49 8.74 11.15
C GLU A 257 -6.32 7.94 11.71
N SER A 258 -6.18 7.88 13.04
CA SER A 258 -5.15 7.12 13.73
C SER A 258 -5.23 5.62 13.45
N ILE A 259 -6.44 5.04 13.55
CA ILE A 259 -6.67 3.62 13.29
C ILE A 259 -6.38 3.26 11.82
N ILE A 260 -6.87 4.08 10.89
CA ILE A 260 -6.70 3.86 9.45
C ILE A 260 -5.24 3.99 9.06
N THR A 261 -4.56 5.05 9.47
CA THR A 261 -3.15 5.29 9.12
C THR A 261 -2.19 4.27 9.74
N LYS A 262 -2.54 3.69 10.88
CA LYS A 262 -1.81 2.59 11.49
C LYS A 262 -2.01 1.28 10.74
N GLY A 263 -3.25 0.96 10.41
CA GLY A 263 -3.60 -0.33 9.80
C GLY A 263 -3.40 -0.40 8.29
N TYR A 264 -3.38 0.74 7.60
CA TYR A 264 -3.24 0.82 6.14
C TYR A 264 -2.22 1.89 5.74
N ASN A 265 -0.96 1.48 5.63
CA ASN A 265 0.17 2.40 5.42
C ASN A 265 0.25 3.04 4.02
N ASN A 266 -0.59 2.58 3.07
CA ASN A 266 -0.59 3.07 1.69
C ASN A 266 -1.44 4.34 1.49
N ILE A 267 -1.55 5.18 2.52
CA ILE A 267 -2.37 6.38 2.49
C ILE A 267 -1.46 7.61 2.55
N ASP A 268 -1.72 8.59 1.68
CA ASP A 268 -1.12 9.92 1.71
C ASP A 268 -1.94 10.86 2.59
N ALA A 269 -3.27 10.80 2.48
CA ALA A 269 -4.16 11.66 3.23
C ALA A 269 -5.52 10.97 3.48
N VAL A 270 -6.15 11.35 4.60
CA VAL A 270 -7.49 10.89 5.00
C VAL A 270 -8.39 12.10 5.18
N SER A 271 -9.63 11.98 4.75
CA SER A 271 -10.69 12.95 5.07
C SER A 271 -11.88 12.20 5.65
N ILE A 272 -12.35 12.64 6.82
CA ILE A 272 -13.44 11.99 7.55
C ILE A 272 -14.46 13.06 7.93
N TRP A 273 -15.75 12.75 7.74
CA TRP A 273 -16.85 13.63 8.12
C TRP A 273 -18.09 12.83 8.50
N GLY A 274 -18.96 13.43 9.30
CA GLY A 274 -20.25 12.86 9.64
C GLY A 274 -21.21 12.93 8.46
N GLY A 275 -22.14 11.99 8.38
CA GLY A 275 -23.16 12.00 7.33
C GLY A 275 -24.13 13.19 7.40
N GLU A 276 -24.20 13.85 8.55
CA GLU A 276 -24.95 15.10 8.74
C GLU A 276 -24.42 16.28 7.92
N ASP A 277 -23.14 16.24 7.56
CA ASP A 277 -22.49 17.26 6.72
C ASP A 277 -22.78 17.09 5.22
N ASN A 278 -23.42 16.01 4.83
CA ASN A 278 -23.83 15.78 3.43
C ASN A 278 -25.07 16.59 3.03
N ASP A 279 -25.23 16.83 1.77
CA ASP A 279 -26.44 17.40 1.19
C ASP A 279 -27.07 16.42 0.18
N PRO A 280 -28.23 15.76 0.50
CA PRO A 280 -28.98 15.81 1.75
C PRO A 280 -28.27 15.08 2.91
N PRO A 281 -28.51 15.46 4.19
CA PRO A 281 -27.92 14.83 5.36
C PRO A 281 -28.28 13.34 5.48
N VAL A 282 -27.30 12.51 5.89
CA VAL A 282 -27.46 11.07 6.11
C VAL A 282 -26.99 10.73 7.52
N TYR A 283 -27.90 10.63 8.46
CA TYR A 283 -27.58 10.38 9.87
C TYR A 283 -27.13 8.93 10.12
N GLY A 284 -26.30 8.72 11.13
CA GLY A 284 -25.80 7.40 11.54
C GLY A 284 -24.69 6.85 10.63
N LYS A 285 -24.15 7.66 9.75
CA LYS A 285 -23.00 7.29 8.92
C LYS A 285 -21.80 8.21 9.16
N VAL A 286 -20.61 7.63 9.05
CA VAL A 286 -19.34 8.35 8.92
C VAL A 286 -18.76 8.04 7.56
N TYR A 287 -18.46 9.08 6.78
CA TYR A 287 -17.84 8.98 5.48
C TYR A 287 -16.32 9.14 5.61
N ILE A 288 -15.60 8.29 4.91
CA ILE A 288 -14.15 8.22 4.95
C ILE A 288 -13.65 8.24 3.51
N SER A 289 -12.88 9.25 3.16
CA SER A 289 -12.23 9.35 1.85
C SER A 289 -10.73 9.21 2.02
N LEU A 290 -10.13 8.28 1.27
CA LEU A 290 -8.74 7.90 1.40
C LEU A 290 -7.98 8.23 0.11
N LYS A 291 -6.97 9.10 0.22
CA LYS A 291 -6.02 9.33 -0.85
C LYS A 291 -4.87 8.34 -0.72
N THR A 292 -4.73 7.47 -1.69
CA THR A 292 -3.71 6.42 -1.71
C THR A 292 -2.45 6.86 -2.45
N LYS A 293 -1.33 6.23 -2.12
CA LYS A 293 -0.06 6.40 -2.82
C LYS A 293 -0.10 5.64 -4.15
N GLY A 294 0.09 6.34 -5.26
CA GLY A 294 0.29 5.73 -6.58
C GLY A 294 -0.96 5.42 -7.40
N TYR A 295 -2.18 5.48 -6.84
CA TYR A 295 -3.43 5.29 -7.58
C TYR A 295 -4.57 6.17 -7.06
N TYR A 296 -5.61 6.37 -7.89
CA TYR A 296 -6.64 7.39 -7.63
C TYR A 296 -7.88 6.87 -6.91
N SER A 297 -8.12 5.57 -6.92
CA SER A 297 -9.29 4.97 -6.25
C SER A 297 -8.97 3.60 -5.70
N LEU A 298 -9.59 3.27 -4.58
CA LEU A 298 -9.55 1.93 -3.99
C LEU A 298 -10.49 0.98 -4.74
N SER A 299 -10.09 -0.25 -4.92
CA SER A 299 -11.01 -1.30 -5.35
C SER A 299 -12.07 -1.56 -4.27
N ASN A 300 -13.23 -2.09 -4.67
CA ASN A 300 -14.29 -2.43 -3.71
C ASN A 300 -13.80 -3.42 -2.65
N LEU A 301 -12.97 -4.38 -3.05
CA LEU A 301 -12.38 -5.35 -2.12
C LEU A 301 -11.48 -4.68 -1.07
N GLU A 302 -10.66 -3.70 -1.48
CA GLU A 302 -9.82 -2.93 -0.54
C GLU A 302 -10.68 -2.10 0.42
N LYS A 303 -11.73 -1.43 -0.09
CA LYS A 303 -12.68 -0.69 0.74
C LYS A 303 -13.35 -1.60 1.78
N ASP A 304 -13.80 -2.79 1.36
CA ASP A 304 -14.41 -3.78 2.24
C ASP A 304 -13.41 -4.31 3.28
N ASN A 305 -12.17 -4.57 2.88
CA ASN A 305 -11.11 -4.99 3.79
C ASN A 305 -10.79 -3.93 4.84
N ILE A 306 -10.61 -2.67 4.43
CA ILE A 306 -10.38 -1.56 5.37
C ILE A 306 -11.58 -1.39 6.30
N LYS A 307 -12.78 -1.41 5.77
CA LYS A 307 -14.00 -1.28 6.55
C LYS A 307 -14.15 -2.41 7.58
N ASN A 308 -13.99 -3.66 7.17
CA ASN A 308 -14.27 -4.82 8.00
C ASN A 308 -13.12 -5.17 8.95
N SER A 309 -11.87 -5.05 8.51
CA SER A 309 -10.72 -5.45 9.32
C SER A 309 -10.22 -4.35 10.26
N LEU A 310 -10.25 -3.08 9.81
CA LEU A 310 -9.69 -1.98 10.58
C LEU A 310 -10.74 -1.17 11.33
N ILE A 311 -11.88 -0.88 10.70
CA ILE A 311 -12.81 0.11 11.24
C ILE A 311 -13.91 -0.56 12.06
N SER A 312 -14.52 -1.63 11.57
CA SER A 312 -15.70 -2.24 12.21
C SER A 312 -15.42 -2.77 13.62
N ASN A 313 -14.20 -3.18 13.91
CA ASN A 313 -13.79 -3.67 15.23
C ASN A 313 -13.60 -2.55 16.27
N HIS A 314 -13.54 -1.28 15.81
CA HIS A 314 -13.23 -0.11 16.64
C HIS A 314 -14.37 0.91 16.68
N ASN A 315 -15.39 0.70 15.85
CA ASN A 315 -16.48 1.62 15.63
C ASN A 315 -17.52 1.61 16.75
N VAL A 316 -18.21 2.73 16.94
CA VAL A 316 -19.39 2.81 17.82
C VAL A 316 -20.56 2.08 17.16
N ILE A 317 -21.32 1.30 17.93
CA ILE A 317 -22.40 0.41 17.44
C ILE A 317 -23.44 1.14 16.57
N THR A 318 -23.71 2.40 16.88
CA THR A 318 -24.75 3.20 16.20
C THR A 318 -24.28 3.89 14.93
N VAL A 319 -22.99 3.81 14.60
CA VAL A 319 -22.39 4.52 13.46
C VAL A 319 -21.91 3.52 12.43
N THR A 320 -22.28 3.71 11.17
CA THR A 320 -21.83 2.87 10.05
C THR A 320 -20.79 3.60 9.21
N PRO A 321 -19.54 3.11 9.14
CA PRO A 321 -18.51 3.68 8.28
C PRO A 321 -18.77 3.36 6.81
N GLU A 322 -18.54 4.34 5.94
CA GLU A 322 -18.64 4.19 4.48
C GLU A 322 -17.40 4.81 3.83
N ILE A 323 -16.71 4.02 3.00
CA ILE A 323 -15.51 4.48 2.30
C ILE A 323 -15.91 4.95 0.91
N VAL A 324 -15.62 6.21 0.62
CA VAL A 324 -15.92 6.87 -0.66
C VAL A 324 -14.64 7.26 -1.39
N ASP A 325 -14.70 7.30 -2.72
CA ASP A 325 -13.55 7.72 -3.51
C ASP A 325 -13.32 9.23 -3.38
N PRO A 326 -12.06 9.68 -3.42
CA PRO A 326 -11.74 11.10 -3.44
C PRO A 326 -12.17 11.75 -4.76
N ASP A 327 -12.67 12.98 -4.67
CA ASP A 327 -12.85 13.84 -5.82
C ASP A 327 -11.53 14.54 -6.18
N TYR A 328 -11.02 14.28 -7.39
CA TYR A 328 -9.77 14.86 -7.85
C TYR A 328 -10.02 16.02 -8.83
N VAL A 329 -9.42 17.15 -8.52
CA VAL A 329 -9.25 18.24 -9.49
C VAL A 329 -7.81 18.23 -9.97
N PHE A 330 -7.60 17.87 -11.22
CA PHE A 330 -6.27 17.85 -11.82
C PHE A 330 -5.90 19.25 -12.31
N ILE A 331 -4.65 19.62 -12.05
CA ILE A 331 -4.09 20.91 -12.47
C ILE A 331 -3.18 20.68 -13.67
N GLN A 332 -3.56 21.19 -14.82
CA GLN A 332 -2.74 21.18 -16.01
C GLN A 332 -1.96 22.49 -16.09
N ILE A 333 -0.65 22.40 -16.18
CA ILE A 333 0.25 23.54 -16.25
C ILE A 333 0.83 23.63 -17.65
N ARG A 334 0.73 24.80 -18.27
CA ARG A 334 1.40 25.16 -19.53
C ARG A 334 2.18 26.44 -19.30
N GLY A 335 3.36 26.57 -19.89
CA GLY A 335 4.11 27.80 -19.72
C GLY A 335 5.41 27.84 -20.47
N LYS A 336 6.06 28.99 -20.37
CA LYS A 336 7.41 29.24 -20.86
C LYS A 336 8.30 29.57 -19.68
N ILE A 337 9.52 29.04 -19.69
CA ILE A 337 10.52 29.31 -18.68
C ILE A 337 11.70 29.97 -19.38
N SER A 338 12.07 31.14 -18.89
CA SER A 338 13.22 31.88 -19.34
C SER A 338 14.43 31.55 -18.50
N TYR A 339 15.57 31.31 -19.14
CA TYR A 339 16.81 31.00 -18.43
C TYR A 339 18.02 31.70 -19.10
N ASN A 340 19.07 31.92 -18.33
CA ASN A 340 20.33 32.45 -18.82
C ASN A 340 21.33 31.31 -19.07
N PRO A 341 21.66 30.99 -20.33
CA PRO A 341 22.60 29.90 -20.64
C PRO A 341 24.01 30.10 -20.14
N ALA A 342 24.41 31.33 -19.79
CA ALA A 342 25.75 31.58 -19.22
C ALA A 342 25.86 31.15 -17.73
N LEU A 343 24.75 30.89 -17.06
CA LEU A 343 24.72 30.53 -15.65
C LEU A 343 24.49 29.02 -15.41
N THR A 344 24.44 28.21 -16.45
CA THR A 344 24.24 26.77 -16.34
C THR A 344 25.11 25.99 -17.29
N SER A 345 25.53 24.81 -16.84
CA SER A 345 26.19 23.80 -17.70
C SER A 345 25.19 22.73 -18.19
N LYS A 346 23.94 22.79 -17.74
CA LYS A 346 22.89 21.81 -18.09
C LYS A 346 22.38 22.06 -19.50
N ASP A 347 22.07 20.98 -20.21
CA ASP A 347 21.39 21.06 -21.49
C ASP A 347 19.89 21.36 -21.32
N TYR A 348 19.16 21.57 -22.44
CA TYR A 348 17.73 21.84 -22.45
C TYR A 348 16.92 20.73 -21.76
N ASN A 349 17.26 19.45 -21.98
CA ASN A 349 16.51 18.31 -21.45
C ASN A 349 16.75 18.15 -19.94
N GLU A 350 17.96 18.42 -19.48
CA GLU A 350 18.30 18.42 -18.05
C GLU A 350 17.58 19.54 -17.29
N LEU A 351 17.54 20.75 -17.87
CA LEU A 351 16.78 21.87 -17.32
C LEU A 351 15.28 21.55 -17.28
N LEU A 352 14.74 21.01 -18.38
CA LEU A 352 13.35 20.60 -18.45
C LEU A 352 13.01 19.55 -17.38
N THR A 353 13.89 18.60 -17.15
CA THR A 353 13.74 17.57 -16.11
C THR A 353 13.80 18.19 -14.72
N THR A 354 14.74 19.11 -14.46
CA THR A 354 14.85 19.84 -13.19
C THR A 354 13.55 20.59 -12.88
N VAL A 355 13.01 21.31 -13.86
CA VAL A 355 11.74 22.03 -13.70
C VAL A 355 10.56 21.10 -13.48
N LYS A 356 10.47 20.00 -14.23
CA LYS A 356 9.41 18.99 -14.04
C LYS A 356 9.47 18.40 -12.63
N ASN A 357 10.64 18.05 -12.15
CA ASN A 357 10.83 17.53 -10.80
C ASN A 357 10.44 18.56 -9.73
N SER A 358 10.71 19.83 -9.94
CA SER A 358 10.28 20.92 -9.04
C SER A 358 8.76 21.07 -8.99
N ILE A 359 8.08 20.94 -10.13
CA ILE A 359 6.60 20.94 -10.19
C ILE A 359 6.01 19.71 -9.47
N ILE A 360 6.62 18.55 -9.65
CA ILE A 360 6.22 17.32 -8.95
C ILE A 360 6.43 17.49 -7.43
N ASN A 361 7.57 18.04 -7.02
CA ASN A 361 7.85 18.31 -5.61
C ASN A 361 6.83 19.29 -5.00
N TYR A 362 6.49 20.37 -5.70
CA TYR A 362 5.42 21.28 -5.29
C TYR A 362 4.08 20.53 -5.09
N SER A 363 3.72 19.67 -6.04
CA SER A 363 2.49 18.87 -5.95
C SER A 363 2.50 17.94 -4.74
N GLN A 364 3.61 17.26 -4.49
CA GLN A 364 3.75 16.33 -3.36
C GLN A 364 3.76 17.03 -2.01
N THR A 365 4.39 18.20 -1.92
CA THR A 365 4.56 18.93 -0.65
C THR A 365 3.33 19.74 -0.29
N GLU A 366 2.68 20.39 -1.28
CA GLU A 366 1.67 21.41 -1.04
C GLU A 366 0.24 20.96 -1.39
N LEU A 367 0.10 19.99 -2.31
CA LEU A 367 -1.21 19.60 -2.83
C LEU A 367 -1.59 18.14 -2.48
N ASN A 368 -0.76 17.44 -1.72
CA ASN A 368 -0.95 16.03 -1.41
C ASN A 368 -1.94 15.76 -0.25
N THR A 369 -2.73 16.75 0.15
CA THR A 369 -3.72 16.67 1.22
C THR A 369 -5.11 17.07 0.72
N PHE A 370 -6.16 16.62 1.43
CA PHE A 370 -7.51 17.09 1.17
C PHE A 370 -7.64 18.59 1.45
N LYS A 371 -8.48 19.27 0.65
CA LYS A 371 -8.77 20.71 0.77
C LYS A 371 -7.53 21.61 0.64
N SER A 372 -6.45 21.12 0.02
CA SER A 372 -5.26 21.93 -0.23
C SER A 372 -5.54 23.08 -1.21
N THR A 373 -4.85 24.19 -1.04
CA THR A 373 -5.05 25.38 -1.87
C THR A 373 -3.91 25.54 -2.86
N PHE A 374 -4.21 25.47 -4.15
CA PHE A 374 -3.25 25.79 -5.20
C PHE A 374 -2.97 27.31 -5.25
N ARG A 375 -1.67 27.67 -5.26
CA ARG A 375 -1.22 29.05 -5.41
C ARG A 375 -0.21 29.15 -6.55
N LYS A 376 -0.57 29.85 -7.64
CA LYS A 376 0.29 30.06 -8.79
C LYS A 376 1.63 30.70 -8.42
N SER A 377 1.61 31.71 -7.53
CA SER A 377 2.83 32.38 -7.08
C SER A 377 3.79 31.44 -6.35
N LYS A 378 3.27 30.49 -5.57
CA LYS A 378 4.08 29.49 -4.89
C LYS A 378 4.69 28.49 -5.85
N LEU A 379 3.92 28.06 -6.86
CA LEU A 379 4.43 27.23 -7.94
C LEU A 379 5.56 27.93 -8.72
N SER A 380 5.37 29.21 -9.10
CA SER A 380 6.42 30.01 -9.74
C SER A 380 7.69 30.07 -8.90
N TYR A 381 7.54 30.27 -7.59
CA TYR A 381 8.68 30.25 -6.66
C TYR A 381 9.43 28.90 -6.68
N TYR A 382 8.73 27.78 -6.65
CA TYR A 382 9.36 26.45 -6.74
C TYR A 382 10.13 26.24 -8.05
N ILE A 383 9.59 26.73 -9.18
CA ILE A 383 10.21 26.63 -10.49
C ILE A 383 11.43 27.51 -10.57
N GLU A 384 11.31 28.78 -10.18
CA GLU A 384 12.39 29.78 -10.29
C GLU A 384 13.56 29.48 -9.36
N ASN A 385 13.31 28.85 -8.22
CA ASN A 385 14.37 28.42 -7.30
C ASN A 385 14.90 26.99 -7.58
N SER A 386 14.41 26.31 -8.61
CA SER A 386 14.90 24.96 -8.93
C SER A 386 16.29 24.95 -9.56
N GLU A 387 16.68 26.06 -10.21
CA GLU A 387 17.99 26.24 -10.84
C GLU A 387 18.34 27.73 -10.91
N PRO A 388 19.56 28.12 -10.50
CA PRO A 388 19.99 29.55 -10.50
C PRO A 388 19.96 30.22 -11.87
N SER A 389 20.02 29.47 -12.96
CA SER A 389 19.95 29.99 -14.32
C SER A 389 18.56 30.44 -14.75
N ILE A 390 17.50 30.02 -14.06
CA ILE A 390 16.11 30.37 -14.38
C ILE A 390 15.85 31.81 -13.95
N THR A 391 15.46 32.63 -14.92
CA THR A 391 15.24 34.08 -14.73
C THR A 391 13.77 34.46 -14.65
N GLY A 392 12.86 33.58 -14.99
CA GLY A 392 11.43 33.82 -14.88
C GLY A 392 10.57 32.69 -15.43
N SER A 393 9.31 32.68 -15.00
CA SER A 393 8.32 31.69 -15.39
C SER A 393 7.00 32.36 -15.78
N ASP A 394 6.53 32.13 -17.01
CA ASP A 394 5.18 32.52 -17.45
C ASP A 394 4.30 31.28 -17.52
N ILE A 395 3.36 31.15 -16.56
CA ILE A 395 2.60 29.93 -16.31
C ILE A 395 1.11 30.18 -16.52
N TYR A 396 0.48 29.29 -17.29
CA TYR A 396 -0.96 29.20 -17.47
C TYR A 396 -1.47 27.93 -16.79
N VAL A 397 -2.53 28.06 -16.01
CA VAL A 397 -3.11 27.00 -15.18
C VAL A 397 -4.51 26.68 -15.65
N TYR A 398 -4.74 25.40 -15.92
CA TYR A 398 -6.05 24.88 -16.32
C TYR A 398 -6.51 23.83 -15.32
N LEU A 399 -7.79 23.83 -14.98
CA LEU A 399 -8.39 22.77 -14.18
C LEU A 399 -8.92 21.68 -15.11
N GLN A 400 -8.72 20.42 -14.72
CA GLN A 400 -9.19 19.26 -15.46
C GLN A 400 -9.92 18.32 -14.50
N SER A 401 -11.15 17.92 -14.85
CA SER A 401 -11.88 16.80 -14.24
C SER A 401 -11.86 15.62 -15.21
N ARG A 402 -11.74 14.42 -14.68
CA ARG A 402 -11.76 13.17 -15.46
C ARG A 402 -13.03 12.41 -15.15
N GLN A 403 -13.84 12.13 -16.15
CA GLN A 403 -15.09 11.40 -16.02
C GLN A 403 -15.04 10.12 -16.85
N LEU A 404 -15.50 9.01 -16.26
CA LEU A 404 -15.69 7.77 -17.01
C LEU A 404 -17.01 7.83 -17.76
N ILE A 405 -16.93 7.92 -19.08
CA ILE A 405 -18.10 8.00 -19.95
C ILE A 405 -18.55 6.60 -20.35
N THR A 406 -19.83 6.30 -20.11
CA THR A 406 -20.46 5.07 -20.60
C THR A 406 -21.08 5.35 -21.95
N THR A 407 -20.56 4.72 -22.98
CA THR A 407 -21.06 4.86 -24.37
C THR A 407 -22.32 4.02 -24.58
N GLY A 408 -23.21 4.48 -25.44
CA GLY A 408 -24.44 3.73 -25.83
C GLY A 408 -25.63 3.89 -24.89
N LEU A 409 -25.53 4.69 -23.83
CA LEU A 409 -26.62 5.02 -22.92
C LEU A 409 -26.72 6.53 -22.73
N SER A 410 -27.95 7.05 -22.72
CA SER A 410 -28.19 8.45 -22.33
C SER A 410 -27.96 8.58 -20.82
N LYS A 411 -26.92 9.33 -20.41
CA LYS A 411 -26.56 9.56 -19.03
C LYS A 411 -26.20 11.02 -18.81
N SER A 412 -26.71 11.59 -17.74
CA SER A 412 -26.35 12.94 -17.32
C SER A 412 -25.05 12.91 -16.52
N TYR A 413 -24.11 13.78 -16.85
CA TYR A 413 -22.83 13.94 -16.14
C TYR A 413 -22.78 15.34 -15.54
N VAL A 414 -22.52 15.41 -14.25
CA VAL A 414 -22.29 16.68 -13.55
C VAL A 414 -20.77 16.86 -13.40
N ILE A 415 -20.25 17.97 -13.93
CA ILE A 415 -18.85 18.33 -13.81
C ILE A 415 -18.76 19.45 -12.78
N SER A 416 -18.20 19.15 -11.63
CA SER A 416 -17.92 20.12 -10.57
C SER A 416 -16.43 20.18 -10.30
N PHE A 417 -15.91 21.38 -10.11
CA PHE A 417 -14.53 21.58 -9.64
C PHE A 417 -14.47 21.87 -8.14
N ASN A 418 -15.62 21.90 -7.46
CA ASN A 418 -15.76 22.15 -6.02
C ASN A 418 -14.98 23.40 -5.54
N THR A 419 -14.79 24.35 -6.46
CA THR A 419 -14.04 25.58 -6.23
C THR A 419 -14.93 26.76 -6.56
N PRO A 420 -15.14 27.70 -5.63
CA PRO A 420 -15.94 28.89 -5.94
C PRO A 420 -15.25 29.72 -7.03
N LEU A 421 -16.03 30.20 -8.00
CA LEU A 421 -15.54 31.13 -8.99
C LEU A 421 -15.21 32.46 -8.33
N SER A 422 -14.01 32.98 -8.53
CA SER A 422 -13.71 34.34 -8.12
C SER A 422 -14.46 35.34 -9.01
N LYS A 423 -14.88 36.46 -8.44
CA LYS A 423 -15.50 37.56 -9.21
C LYS A 423 -14.47 38.10 -10.20
N GLY A 424 -14.70 37.85 -11.49
CA GLY A 424 -13.82 38.26 -12.59
C GLY A 424 -14.42 37.87 -13.94
N SER A 425 -13.81 38.29 -15.03
CA SER A 425 -14.24 37.91 -16.39
C SER A 425 -13.71 36.54 -16.75
N PHE A 426 -14.55 35.68 -17.32
CA PHE A 426 -14.17 34.38 -17.88
C PHE A 426 -13.55 34.63 -19.27
N PHE A 427 -12.26 34.31 -19.41
CA PHE A 427 -11.55 34.43 -20.69
C PHE A 427 -11.34 33.10 -21.42
N GLN A 428 -11.72 31.97 -20.82
CA GLN A 428 -11.45 30.65 -21.38
C GLN A 428 -12.72 29.92 -21.75
N LYS A 429 -12.69 29.30 -22.95
CA LYS A 429 -13.76 28.42 -23.40
C LYS A 429 -13.60 27.03 -22.73
N PHE A 430 -14.72 26.43 -22.38
CA PHE A 430 -14.73 25.00 -22.02
C PHE A 430 -14.50 24.17 -23.27
N PHE A 431 -13.69 23.11 -23.14
CA PHE A 431 -13.50 22.14 -24.21
C PHE A 431 -13.35 20.75 -23.62
N SER A 432 -13.78 19.74 -24.36
CA SER A 432 -13.59 18.34 -24.01
C SER A 432 -12.39 17.74 -24.76
N TYR A 433 -11.74 16.74 -24.14
CA TYR A 433 -10.73 15.92 -24.80
C TYR A 433 -10.93 14.45 -24.40
N PRO A 434 -11.14 13.52 -25.34
CA PRO A 434 -11.35 13.79 -26.77
C PRO A 434 -12.58 14.67 -27.05
N GLN A 435 -12.62 15.27 -28.23
CA GLN A 435 -13.69 16.16 -28.61
C GLN A 435 -15.00 15.37 -28.71
N LEU A 436 -16.00 15.73 -27.90
CA LEU A 436 -17.31 15.10 -27.93
C LEU A 436 -18.16 15.83 -28.99
N THR A 437 -18.67 15.08 -29.94
CA THR A 437 -19.70 15.59 -30.85
C THR A 437 -21.06 15.29 -30.25
N VAL A 438 -21.79 16.30 -29.85
CA VAL A 438 -23.20 16.18 -29.48
C VAL A 438 -24.00 16.15 -30.76
N LEU A 439 -24.69 15.06 -31.04
CA LEU A 439 -25.69 14.98 -32.07
C LEU A 439 -26.99 15.52 -31.48
N ASP A 440 -27.55 16.60 -32.06
CA ASP A 440 -28.86 17.15 -31.73
C ASP A 440 -29.98 16.14 -32.04
#